data_9088080b8aad01b849caceffb1f5c6ba
#
_entry.id   9088080b8aad01b849caceffb1f5c6ba
#
_cell.length_a   1.000
_cell.length_b   1.000
_cell.length_c   1.000
_cell.angle_alpha   90.00
_cell.angle_beta   90.00
_cell.angle_gamma   90.00
#
_symmetry.space_group_name_H-M   'P 1'
#
loop_
_entity.id
_entity.type
_entity.pdbx_description
1 polymer ?
#
loop_
_entity_poly.entity_id
_entity_poly.type
_entity_poly.pdbx_seq_one_letter_code
_entity_poly.pdbx_strand_id
1 'polypeptide(L)'
;MGLCFTVLCEIKIKYALLLSFKTTLLYNRSRHYYFMQAIHLRKLKKKFDLNRKTFRSFITRTYNNPPKNLDAIMKKIDKEVWAEVNCLSCANCCKVMSPTYTEQDIKRISAHLGMKTSEFKEKWLYLDKRGDEWMNKSRPCQFLDLKTNMCSIYEVRPSDCAEFPHFLKKPQKDYLYIHNQNIEYCPASMLMVEKLKAALDN
;
A
#
# COMPACT_ATOMS: atom_id res chain seq x y z
N MET A 1 -20.08 56.34 10.88
CA MET A 1 -19.37 55.13 11.39
C MET A 1 -20.24 53.88 11.22
N GLY A 2 -20.56 53.45 10.01
CA GLY A 2 -21.52 52.36 9.82
C GLY A 2 -21.20 51.38 8.66
N LEU A 3 -20.13 51.63 7.87
CA LEU A 3 -19.86 50.87 6.65
C LEU A 3 -18.73 49.81 6.76
N CYS A 4 -18.04 49.75 7.91
CA CYS A 4 -16.88 48.83 8.05
C CYS A 4 -17.25 47.44 8.64
N PHE A 5 -18.44 47.30 9.24
CA PHE A 5 -18.86 46.02 9.87
C PHE A 5 -19.49 45.02 8.88
N THR A 6 -20.09 45.47 7.79
CA THR A 6 -20.78 44.64 6.83
C THR A 6 -19.82 43.86 5.91
N VAL A 7 -18.73 44.49 5.47
CA VAL A 7 -17.76 43.86 4.55
C VAL A 7 -16.96 42.73 5.23
N LEU A 8 -16.60 42.91 6.52
CA LEU A 8 -15.89 41.87 7.28
C LEU A 8 -16.77 40.64 7.60
N CYS A 9 -18.08 40.84 7.73
CA CYS A 9 -19.04 39.78 7.97
C CYS A 9 -19.24 38.92 6.70
N GLU A 10 -19.36 39.54 5.54
CA GLU A 10 -19.49 38.82 4.26
C GLU A 10 -18.24 38.03 3.90
N ILE A 11 -17.04 38.53 4.18
CA ILE A 11 -15.80 37.83 3.94
C ILE A 11 -15.69 36.59 4.85
N LYS A 12 -16.03 36.68 6.13
CA LYS A 12 -16.04 35.55 7.06
C LYS A 12 -17.04 34.45 6.65
N ILE A 13 -18.23 34.84 6.19
CA ILE A 13 -19.25 33.90 5.72
C ILE A 13 -18.81 33.20 4.43
N LYS A 14 -18.22 33.93 3.48
CA LYS A 14 -17.65 33.30 2.26
C LYS A 14 -16.51 32.33 2.55
N TYR A 15 -15.62 32.66 3.50
CA TYR A 15 -14.54 31.76 3.90
C TYR A 15 -15.05 30.51 4.63
N ALA A 16 -16.03 30.67 5.52
CA ALA A 16 -16.67 29.53 6.20
C ALA A 16 -17.41 28.61 5.23
N LEU A 17 -18.10 29.13 4.22
CA LEU A 17 -18.77 28.38 3.18
C LEU A 17 -17.75 27.66 2.27
N LEU A 18 -16.64 28.30 1.90
CA LEU A 18 -15.57 27.70 1.11
C LEU A 18 -14.85 26.57 1.85
N LEU A 19 -14.63 26.70 3.15
CA LEU A 19 -14.06 25.64 4.00
C LEU A 19 -15.05 24.48 4.17
N SER A 20 -16.33 24.75 4.38
CA SER A 20 -17.39 23.73 4.45
C SER A 20 -17.55 22.98 3.13
N PHE A 21 -17.48 23.66 1.99
CA PHE A 21 -17.54 23.02 0.66
C PHE A 21 -16.32 22.15 0.38
N LYS A 22 -15.11 22.59 0.76
CA LYS A 22 -13.90 21.78 0.60
C LYS A 22 -13.91 20.54 1.50
N THR A 23 -14.36 20.66 2.74
CA THR A 23 -14.47 19.53 3.67
C THR A 23 -15.54 18.52 3.22
N THR A 24 -16.69 19.00 2.72
CA THR A 24 -17.75 18.14 2.20
C THR A 24 -17.34 17.42 0.91
N LEU A 25 -16.61 18.09 0.01
CA LEU A 25 -16.07 17.49 -1.21
C LEU A 25 -14.99 16.42 -0.89
N LEU A 26 -14.12 16.69 0.07
CA LEU A 26 -13.10 15.73 0.53
C LEU A 26 -13.75 14.53 1.24
N TYR A 27 -14.77 14.78 2.07
CA TYR A 27 -15.53 13.74 2.76
C TYR A 27 -16.31 12.84 1.77
N ASN A 28 -17.01 13.43 0.80
CA ASN A 28 -17.73 12.66 -0.22
C ASN A 28 -16.79 11.91 -1.16
N ARG A 29 -15.65 12.49 -1.51
CA ARG A 29 -14.61 11.83 -2.32
C ARG A 29 -14.00 10.65 -1.58
N SER A 30 -13.74 10.76 -0.28
CA SER A 30 -13.23 9.66 0.55
C SER A 30 -14.28 8.55 0.72
N ARG A 31 -15.56 8.88 0.92
CA ARG A 31 -16.66 7.92 1.06
C ARG A 31 -16.95 7.14 -0.22
N HIS A 32 -16.93 7.82 -1.37
CA HIS A 32 -17.09 7.18 -2.68
C HIS A 32 -15.90 6.26 -3.00
N TYR A 33 -14.70 6.68 -2.62
CA TYR A 33 -13.47 5.91 -2.76
C TYR A 33 -13.49 4.65 -1.88
N TYR A 34 -13.99 4.75 -0.65
CA TYR A 34 -14.10 3.64 0.29
C TYR A 34 -15.07 2.55 -0.20
N PHE A 35 -16.20 2.95 -0.78
CA PHE A 35 -17.19 2.02 -1.33
C PHE A 35 -16.67 1.30 -2.60
N MET A 36 -15.94 2.00 -3.45
CA MET A 36 -15.34 1.38 -4.65
C MET A 36 -14.32 0.30 -4.29
N GLN A 37 -13.52 0.48 -3.24
CA GLN A 37 -12.44 -0.45 -2.91
C GLN A 37 -12.90 -1.78 -2.30
N ALA A 38 -13.95 -1.80 -1.48
CA ALA A 38 -14.53 -3.05 -1.00
C ALA A 38 -15.04 -3.93 -2.17
N ILE A 39 -15.55 -3.31 -3.21
CA ILE A 39 -15.97 -3.98 -4.45
C ILE A 39 -14.76 -4.51 -5.23
N HIS A 40 -13.64 -3.78 -5.24
CA HIS A 40 -12.43 -4.16 -5.97
C HIS A 40 -11.76 -5.41 -5.40
N LEU A 41 -11.65 -5.59 -4.08
CA LEU A 41 -11.01 -6.77 -3.49
C LEU A 41 -11.75 -8.08 -3.82
N ARG A 42 -13.07 -8.09 -3.83
CA ARG A 42 -13.85 -9.27 -4.26
C ARG A 42 -13.66 -9.57 -5.75
N LYS A 43 -13.68 -8.53 -6.59
CA LYS A 43 -13.41 -8.68 -8.02
C LYS A 43 -11.99 -9.15 -8.27
N LEU A 44 -11.01 -8.61 -7.54
CA LEU A 44 -9.61 -9.02 -7.58
C LEU A 44 -9.48 -10.51 -7.30
N LYS A 45 -10.05 -10.99 -6.19
CA LYS A 45 -9.99 -12.41 -5.82
C LYS A 45 -10.60 -13.29 -6.89
N LYS A 46 -11.79 -12.97 -7.38
CA LYS A 46 -12.44 -13.70 -8.46
C LYS A 46 -11.58 -13.74 -9.74
N LYS A 47 -11.02 -12.59 -10.12
CA LYS A 47 -10.15 -12.47 -11.30
C LYS A 47 -8.87 -13.28 -11.12
N PHE A 48 -8.26 -13.25 -9.94
CA PHE A 48 -7.10 -14.08 -9.62
C PHE A 48 -7.43 -15.56 -9.71
N ASP A 49 -8.51 -16.01 -9.08
CA ASP A 49 -8.91 -17.43 -9.07
C ASP A 49 -9.12 -17.96 -10.49
N LEU A 50 -9.75 -17.16 -11.36
CA LEU A 50 -9.98 -17.51 -12.78
C LEU A 50 -8.68 -17.55 -13.60
N ASN A 51 -7.69 -16.73 -13.29
CA ASN A 51 -6.47 -16.56 -14.09
C ASN A 51 -5.20 -17.04 -13.38
N ARG A 52 -5.31 -17.71 -12.23
CA ARG A 52 -4.18 -18.13 -11.39
C ARG A 52 -3.06 -18.82 -12.17
N LYS A 53 -3.41 -19.83 -12.98
CA LYS A 53 -2.42 -20.56 -13.77
C LYS A 53 -1.73 -19.67 -14.79
N THR A 54 -2.50 -18.86 -15.50
CA THR A 54 -1.99 -17.93 -16.53
C THR A 54 -1.01 -16.91 -15.95
N PHE A 55 -1.38 -16.25 -14.85
CA PHE A 55 -0.51 -15.26 -14.21
C PHE A 55 0.77 -15.87 -13.67
N ARG A 56 0.66 -17.00 -12.96
CA ARG A 56 1.83 -17.68 -12.39
C ARG A 56 2.76 -18.21 -13.48
N SER A 57 2.23 -18.82 -14.54
CA SER A 57 3.03 -19.27 -15.68
C SER A 57 3.71 -18.11 -16.41
N PHE A 58 3.02 -16.98 -16.57
CA PHE A 58 3.60 -15.79 -17.17
C PHE A 58 4.78 -15.26 -16.34
N ILE A 59 4.60 -15.08 -15.02
CA ILE A 59 5.66 -14.60 -14.12
C ILE A 59 6.85 -15.56 -14.14
N THR A 60 6.61 -16.88 -14.09
CA THR A 60 7.67 -17.89 -14.11
C THR A 60 8.45 -17.84 -15.43
N ARG A 61 7.77 -17.70 -16.57
CA ARG A 61 8.45 -17.54 -17.87
C ARG A 61 9.30 -16.29 -17.93
N THR A 62 8.76 -15.17 -17.42
CA THR A 62 9.48 -13.89 -17.36
C THR A 62 10.68 -13.95 -16.42
N TYR A 63 10.57 -14.68 -15.30
CA TYR A 63 11.69 -14.96 -14.40
C TYR A 63 12.82 -15.74 -15.08
N ASN A 64 12.46 -16.80 -15.82
CA ASN A 64 13.43 -17.64 -16.51
C ASN A 64 14.06 -16.95 -17.73
N ASN A 65 13.30 -16.09 -18.42
CA ASN A 65 13.74 -15.32 -19.59
C ASN A 65 13.38 -13.84 -19.43
N PRO A 66 14.05 -13.10 -18.53
CA PRO A 66 13.74 -11.69 -18.32
C PRO A 66 14.17 -10.84 -19.51
N PRO A 67 13.34 -9.92 -20.01
CA PRO A 67 13.76 -8.97 -21.01
C PRO A 67 14.88 -8.07 -20.46
N LYS A 68 15.85 -7.70 -21.32
CA LYS A 68 17.01 -6.88 -20.92
C LYS A 68 16.61 -5.54 -20.29
N ASN A 69 15.47 -4.99 -20.67
CA ASN A 69 14.95 -3.70 -20.22
C ASN A 69 13.84 -3.85 -19.17
N LEU A 70 13.76 -4.99 -18.45
CA LEU A 70 12.70 -5.26 -17.46
C LEU A 70 12.58 -4.14 -16.42
N ASP A 71 13.69 -3.67 -15.87
CA ASP A 71 13.68 -2.59 -14.87
C ASP A 71 13.08 -1.27 -15.41
N ALA A 72 13.34 -0.96 -16.68
CA ALA A 72 12.76 0.22 -17.32
C ALA A 72 11.24 0.07 -17.55
N ILE A 73 10.81 -1.11 -17.99
CA ILE A 73 9.39 -1.45 -18.14
C ILE A 73 8.70 -1.34 -16.79
N MET A 74 9.25 -1.94 -15.74
CA MET A 74 8.68 -1.91 -14.40
C MET A 74 8.58 -0.49 -13.82
N LYS A 75 9.57 0.36 -14.08
CA LYS A 75 9.52 1.78 -13.68
C LYS A 75 8.38 2.57 -14.35
N LYS A 76 8.04 2.24 -15.60
CA LYS A 76 6.88 2.81 -16.29
C LYS A 76 5.58 2.30 -15.69
N ILE A 77 5.48 0.99 -15.52
CA ILE A 77 4.30 0.32 -14.96
C ILE A 77 4.01 0.80 -13.53
N ASP A 78 5.04 1.01 -12.71
CA ASP A 78 4.89 1.53 -11.34
C ASP A 78 4.07 2.83 -11.32
N LYS A 79 4.43 3.80 -12.18
CA LYS A 79 3.70 5.08 -12.28
C LYS A 79 2.24 4.88 -12.70
N GLU A 80 1.99 3.99 -13.64
CA GLU A 80 0.65 3.71 -14.15
C GLU A 80 -0.20 3.01 -13.08
N VAL A 81 0.36 2.05 -12.36
CA VAL A 81 -0.34 1.32 -11.28
C VAL A 81 -0.75 2.26 -10.16
N TRP A 82 0.15 3.14 -9.72
CA TRP A 82 -0.16 4.07 -8.62
C TRP A 82 -1.10 5.22 -9.03
N ALA A 83 -1.28 5.46 -10.32
CA ALA A 83 -2.35 6.33 -10.79
C ALA A 83 -3.76 5.71 -10.64
N GLU A 84 -3.85 4.38 -10.62
CA GLU A 84 -5.12 3.65 -10.56
C GLU A 84 -5.42 3.04 -9.18
N VAL A 85 -4.39 2.73 -8.39
CA VAL A 85 -4.52 2.05 -7.09
C VAL A 85 -4.14 2.96 -5.94
N ASN A 86 -5.03 3.11 -4.97
CA ASN A 86 -4.72 3.78 -3.71
C ASN A 86 -4.47 2.75 -2.60
N CYS A 87 -3.23 2.62 -2.19
CA CYS A 87 -2.81 1.66 -1.16
C CYS A 87 -3.44 1.95 0.21
N LEU A 88 -3.55 3.24 0.61
CA LEU A 88 -4.06 3.63 1.92
C LEU A 88 -5.53 3.25 2.15
N SER A 89 -6.33 3.24 1.09
CA SER A 89 -7.72 2.84 1.21
C SER A 89 -7.94 1.32 1.12
N CYS A 90 -6.92 0.54 0.70
CA CYS A 90 -7.00 -0.92 0.56
C CYS A 90 -6.67 -1.67 1.85
N ALA A 91 -5.49 -1.43 2.42
CA ALA A 91 -4.94 -2.07 3.61
C ALA A 91 -4.99 -3.62 3.62
N ASN A 92 -5.18 -4.29 2.47
CA ASN A 92 -5.33 -5.74 2.46
C ASN A 92 -4.05 -6.46 2.88
N CYS A 93 -2.88 -5.99 2.47
CA CYS A 93 -1.59 -6.53 2.93
C CYS A 93 -1.47 -6.46 4.46
N CYS A 94 -1.88 -5.36 5.09
CA CYS A 94 -1.88 -5.21 6.55
C CYS A 94 -2.83 -6.19 7.27
N LYS A 95 -3.86 -6.69 6.58
CA LYS A 95 -4.82 -7.66 7.13
C LYS A 95 -4.34 -9.11 7.03
N VAL A 96 -3.58 -9.43 5.98
CA VAL A 96 -3.29 -10.84 5.64
C VAL A 96 -1.80 -11.20 5.58
N MET A 97 -0.91 -10.20 5.56
CA MET A 97 0.53 -10.39 5.47
C MET A 97 1.24 -9.88 6.73
N SER A 98 2.48 -10.31 6.92
CA SER A 98 3.36 -9.80 7.97
C SER A 98 4.61 -9.22 7.30
N PRO A 99 4.95 -7.94 7.54
CA PRO A 99 6.21 -7.38 7.06
C PRO A 99 7.39 -7.92 7.86
N THR A 100 8.56 -7.82 7.26
CA THR A 100 9.84 -7.97 7.97
C THR A 100 10.29 -6.63 8.55
N TYR A 101 11.05 -6.68 9.64
CA TYR A 101 11.59 -5.52 10.33
C TYR A 101 13.10 -5.62 10.41
N THR A 102 13.79 -4.63 9.89
CA THR A 102 15.23 -4.45 10.14
C THR A 102 15.46 -3.90 11.55
N GLU A 103 16.68 -4.03 12.09
CA GLU A 103 17.03 -3.41 13.37
C GLU A 103 16.89 -1.88 13.32
N GLN A 104 17.09 -1.26 12.15
CA GLN A 104 16.87 0.17 11.95
C GLN A 104 15.38 0.53 12.02
N ASP A 105 14.51 -0.30 11.42
CA ASP A 105 13.06 -0.13 11.53
C ASP A 105 12.61 -0.21 13.00
N ILE A 106 13.07 -1.23 13.71
CA ILE A 106 12.74 -1.44 15.12
C ILE A 106 13.17 -0.23 15.96
N LYS A 107 14.39 0.28 15.77
CA LYS A 107 14.89 1.46 16.46
C LYS A 107 14.05 2.71 16.17
N ARG A 108 13.72 2.95 14.92
CA ARG A 108 12.91 4.10 14.47
C ARG A 108 11.50 4.04 15.03
N ILE A 109 10.85 2.89 14.92
CA ILE A 109 9.45 2.72 15.35
C ILE A 109 9.35 2.73 16.87
N SER A 110 10.24 2.06 17.59
CA SER A 110 10.24 2.07 19.06
C SER A 110 10.45 3.49 19.63
N ALA A 111 11.36 4.27 19.04
CA ALA A 111 11.56 5.67 19.40
C ALA A 111 10.30 6.53 19.17
N HIS A 112 9.62 6.35 18.03
CA HIS A 112 8.35 7.04 17.72
C HIS A 112 7.24 6.70 18.74
N LEU A 113 7.23 5.46 19.23
CA LEU A 113 6.25 4.99 20.22
C LEU A 113 6.67 5.26 21.67
N GLY A 114 7.81 5.90 21.91
CA GLY A 114 8.30 6.23 23.25
C GLY A 114 8.67 5.01 24.10
N MET A 115 9.15 3.92 23.49
CA MET A 115 9.46 2.68 24.18
C MET A 115 10.86 2.15 23.82
N LYS A 116 11.38 1.23 24.63
CA LYS A 116 12.65 0.56 24.35
C LYS A 116 12.53 -0.44 23.22
N THR A 117 13.60 -0.65 22.45
CA THR A 117 13.63 -1.65 21.36
C THR A 117 13.36 -3.08 21.85
N SER A 118 13.83 -3.43 23.05
CA SER A 118 13.54 -4.72 23.67
C SER A 118 12.05 -4.93 23.96
N GLU A 119 11.38 -3.90 24.51
CA GLU A 119 9.95 -3.92 24.80
C GLU A 119 9.14 -4.02 23.49
N PHE A 120 9.57 -3.31 22.44
CA PHE A 120 8.93 -3.38 21.12
C PHE A 120 9.00 -4.79 20.55
N LYS A 121 10.20 -5.41 20.56
CA LYS A 121 10.41 -6.78 20.09
C LYS A 121 9.56 -7.77 20.89
N GLU A 122 9.63 -7.70 22.21
CA GLU A 122 8.88 -8.59 23.09
C GLU A 122 7.37 -8.48 22.87
N LYS A 123 6.85 -7.27 22.75
CA LYS A 123 5.41 -7.02 22.64
C LYS A 123 4.84 -7.43 21.30
N TRP A 124 5.51 -7.11 20.19
CA TRP A 124 4.89 -7.19 18.86
C TRP A 124 5.59 -8.07 17.84
N LEU A 125 6.86 -8.44 18.08
CA LEU A 125 7.63 -9.17 17.09
C LEU A 125 8.03 -10.56 17.57
N TYR A 126 8.25 -11.44 16.59
CA TYR A 126 8.93 -12.72 16.79
C TYR A 126 10.00 -12.88 15.72
N LEU A 127 11.04 -13.65 16.02
CA LEU A 127 11.99 -14.10 15.00
C LEU A 127 11.35 -15.24 14.21
N ASP A 128 11.52 -15.23 12.91
CA ASP A 128 11.09 -16.35 12.08
C ASP A 128 11.80 -17.65 12.47
N LYS A 129 11.36 -18.80 11.95
CA LYS A 129 11.92 -20.11 12.34
C LYS A 129 13.40 -20.28 12.01
N ARG A 130 13.93 -19.50 11.07
CA ARG A 130 15.35 -19.48 10.71
C ARG A 130 16.16 -18.57 11.63
N GLY A 131 15.46 -17.68 12.36
CA GLY A 131 16.09 -16.69 13.24
C GLY A 131 16.69 -15.48 12.54
N ASP A 132 16.34 -15.28 11.26
CA ASP A 132 16.96 -14.25 10.42
C ASP A 132 16.15 -12.94 10.41
N GLU A 133 14.83 -13.03 10.54
CA GLU A 133 13.93 -11.90 10.31
C GLU A 133 12.95 -11.70 11.46
N TRP A 134 12.81 -10.44 11.89
CA TRP A 134 11.76 -10.03 12.80
C TRP A 134 10.46 -9.83 12.06
N MET A 135 9.36 -10.41 12.54
CA MET A 135 8.04 -10.37 11.93
C MET A 135 6.94 -10.05 12.95
N ASN A 136 5.80 -9.53 12.49
CA ASN A 136 4.64 -9.29 13.37
C ASN A 136 4.10 -10.58 13.99
N LYS A 137 3.82 -10.54 15.31
CA LYS A 137 3.12 -11.63 16.03
C LYS A 137 1.68 -11.77 15.60
N SER A 138 1.02 -10.68 15.20
CA SER A 138 -0.42 -10.67 14.92
C SER A 138 -0.77 -10.42 13.46
N ARG A 139 -1.88 -11.00 13.03
CA ARG A 139 -2.61 -10.69 11.78
C ARG A 139 -4.09 -10.58 12.12
N PRO A 140 -4.74 -9.47 11.82
CA PRO A 140 -4.24 -8.24 11.19
C PRO A 140 -3.10 -7.57 11.96
N CYS A 141 -2.33 -6.74 11.24
CA CYS A 141 -1.23 -5.98 11.82
C CYS A 141 -1.73 -5.14 13.01
N GLN A 142 -1.01 -5.16 14.14
CA GLN A 142 -1.36 -4.44 15.37
C GLN A 142 -1.41 -2.92 15.20
N PHE A 143 -0.81 -2.38 14.16
CA PHE A 143 -0.81 -0.95 13.86
C PHE A 143 -1.91 -0.53 12.88
N LEU A 144 -2.74 -1.47 12.43
CA LEU A 144 -3.87 -1.20 11.54
C LEU A 144 -5.13 -0.87 12.33
N ASP A 145 -5.68 0.31 12.13
CA ASP A 145 -7.07 0.59 12.52
C ASP A 145 -8.02 -0.06 11.50
N LEU A 146 -8.74 -1.08 11.94
CA LEU A 146 -9.66 -1.85 11.09
C LEU A 146 -10.90 -1.05 10.65
N LYS A 147 -11.23 0.06 11.34
CA LYS A 147 -12.39 0.90 10.99
C LYS A 147 -12.04 1.86 9.85
N THR A 148 -10.86 2.44 9.90
CA THR A 148 -10.41 3.45 8.95
C THR A 148 -9.47 2.90 7.88
N ASN A 149 -8.92 1.69 8.05
CA ASN A 149 -7.83 1.09 7.28
C ASN A 149 -6.52 1.92 7.34
N MET A 150 -6.36 2.77 8.34
CA MET A 150 -5.16 3.59 8.49
C MET A 150 -4.13 2.91 9.39
N CYS A 151 -2.86 3.11 9.07
CA CYS A 151 -1.74 2.64 9.88
C CYS A 151 -1.37 3.71 10.92
N SER A 152 -1.36 3.36 12.21
CA SER A 152 -1.02 4.31 13.30
C SER A 152 0.46 4.73 13.32
N ILE A 153 1.32 3.99 12.63
CA ILE A 153 2.76 4.29 12.48
C ILE A 153 3.16 4.56 11.03
N TYR A 154 2.23 5.07 10.20
CA TYR A 154 2.43 5.18 8.76
C TYR A 154 3.73 5.90 8.37
N GLU A 155 4.06 7.00 9.03
CA GLU A 155 5.25 7.81 8.74
C GLU A 155 6.58 7.11 9.09
N VAL A 156 6.53 6.18 10.04
CA VAL A 156 7.69 5.42 10.51
C VAL A 156 7.56 3.92 10.23
N ARG A 157 6.64 3.53 9.35
CA ARG A 157 6.39 2.13 9.03
C ARG A 157 7.65 1.39 8.58
N PRO A 158 7.71 0.05 8.73
CA PRO A 158 8.85 -0.74 8.26
C PRO A 158 9.19 -0.46 6.80
N SER A 159 10.46 -0.54 6.46
CA SER A 159 10.94 -0.37 5.08
C SER A 159 10.25 -1.34 4.12
N ASP A 160 10.01 -2.56 4.56
CA ASP A 160 9.27 -3.56 3.81
C ASP A 160 7.85 -3.10 3.46
N CYS A 161 7.13 -2.46 4.40
CA CYS A 161 5.83 -1.85 4.14
C CYS A 161 5.91 -0.62 3.23
N ALA A 162 6.97 0.20 3.38
CA ALA A 162 7.12 1.43 2.62
C ALA A 162 7.40 1.16 1.13
N GLU A 163 8.11 0.08 0.85
CA GLU A 163 8.51 -0.32 -0.49
C GLU A 163 7.56 -1.34 -1.14
N PHE A 164 6.62 -1.91 -0.36
CA PHE A 164 5.66 -2.89 -0.87
C PHE A 164 4.82 -2.29 -2.01
N PRO A 165 4.59 -3.00 -3.11
CA PRO A 165 4.93 -4.40 -3.40
C PRO A 165 6.26 -4.58 -4.16
N HIS A 166 7.25 -3.71 -3.97
CA HIS A 166 8.64 -3.84 -4.44
C HIS A 166 8.84 -3.66 -5.96
N PHE A 167 8.01 -2.84 -6.61
CA PHE A 167 8.10 -2.62 -8.07
C PHE A 167 9.37 -1.90 -8.52
N LEU A 168 10.03 -1.14 -7.63
CA LEU A 168 11.22 -0.36 -7.94
C LEU A 168 12.52 -0.96 -7.40
N LYS A 169 12.46 -2.10 -6.67
CA LYS A 169 13.67 -2.82 -6.24
C LYS A 169 14.38 -3.41 -7.45
N LYS A 170 15.69 -3.42 -7.43
CA LYS A 170 16.54 -3.86 -8.54
C LYS A 170 17.51 -4.96 -8.11
N PRO A 171 17.82 -5.87 -9.02
CA PRO A 171 17.18 -6.04 -10.34
C PRO A 171 15.79 -6.65 -10.19
N GLN A 172 14.82 -6.20 -10.99
CA GLN A 172 13.43 -6.67 -10.90
C GLN A 172 13.28 -8.17 -11.13
N LYS A 173 14.17 -8.77 -11.86
CA LYS A 173 14.23 -10.22 -12.04
C LYS A 173 14.13 -10.97 -10.70
N ASP A 174 14.88 -10.53 -9.69
CA ASP A 174 14.97 -11.22 -8.40
C ASP A 174 13.69 -11.07 -7.57
N TYR A 175 12.84 -10.09 -7.90
CA TYR A 175 11.56 -9.84 -7.22
C TYR A 175 10.35 -10.47 -7.91
N LEU A 176 10.49 -11.04 -9.11
CA LEU A 176 9.38 -11.64 -9.84
C LEU A 176 8.71 -12.77 -9.06
N TYR A 177 9.47 -13.55 -8.28
CA TYR A 177 8.88 -14.62 -7.46
C TYR A 177 8.03 -14.05 -6.30
N ILE A 178 8.43 -12.91 -5.73
CA ILE A 178 7.66 -12.19 -4.70
C ILE A 178 6.35 -11.67 -5.31
N HIS A 179 6.42 -11.12 -6.53
CA HIS A 179 5.21 -10.69 -7.24
C HIS A 179 4.26 -11.86 -7.48
N ASN A 180 4.77 -13.05 -7.76
CA ASN A 180 3.96 -14.26 -7.91
C ASN A 180 3.18 -14.64 -6.63
N GLN A 181 3.70 -14.30 -5.45
CA GLN A 181 2.98 -14.44 -4.18
C GLN A 181 1.98 -13.28 -3.97
N ASN A 182 2.41 -12.05 -4.26
CA ASN A 182 1.65 -10.85 -3.96
C ASN A 182 0.40 -10.67 -4.82
N ILE A 183 0.33 -11.23 -6.03
CA ILE A 183 -0.84 -11.09 -6.93
C ILE A 183 -2.14 -11.61 -6.32
N GLU A 184 -2.08 -12.52 -5.36
CA GLU A 184 -3.25 -13.05 -4.68
C GLU A 184 -3.87 -12.04 -3.69
N TYR A 185 -3.04 -11.16 -3.13
CA TYR A 185 -3.42 -10.30 -2.02
C TYR A 185 -3.42 -8.82 -2.36
N CYS A 186 -2.65 -8.42 -3.38
CA CYS A 186 -2.42 -7.02 -3.69
C CYS A 186 -2.99 -6.61 -5.05
N PRO A 187 -3.99 -5.67 -5.08
CA PRO A 187 -4.53 -5.14 -6.32
C PRO A 187 -3.46 -4.52 -7.23
N ALA A 188 -2.50 -3.81 -6.62
CA ALA A 188 -1.40 -3.21 -7.37
C ALA A 188 -0.52 -4.27 -8.03
N SER A 189 -0.20 -5.37 -7.33
CA SER A 189 0.59 -6.47 -7.90
C SER A 189 -0.14 -7.17 -9.05
N MET A 190 -1.46 -7.36 -8.93
CA MET A 190 -2.21 -7.96 -10.03
C MET A 190 -2.24 -7.05 -11.26
N LEU A 191 -2.53 -5.76 -11.07
CA LEU A 191 -2.54 -4.78 -12.16
C LEU A 191 -1.17 -4.67 -12.82
N MET A 192 -0.10 -4.71 -12.01
CA MET A 192 1.28 -4.73 -12.52
C MET A 192 1.51 -5.93 -13.45
N VAL A 193 1.11 -7.14 -13.04
CA VAL A 193 1.28 -8.34 -13.86
C VAL A 193 0.50 -8.24 -15.17
N GLU A 194 -0.70 -7.69 -15.15
CA GLU A 194 -1.51 -7.47 -16.36
C GLU A 194 -0.83 -6.49 -17.32
N LYS A 195 -0.35 -5.36 -16.78
CA LYS A 195 0.37 -4.35 -17.58
C LYS A 195 1.70 -4.89 -18.12
N LEU A 196 2.44 -5.66 -17.30
CA LEU A 196 3.68 -6.28 -17.73
C LEU A 196 3.41 -7.31 -18.84
N LYS A 197 2.37 -8.13 -18.69
CA LYS A 197 1.96 -9.06 -19.72
C LYS A 197 1.61 -8.34 -21.02
N ALA A 198 0.80 -7.31 -20.97
CA ALA A 198 0.45 -6.52 -22.13
C ALA A 198 1.66 -5.84 -22.80
N ALA A 199 2.65 -5.41 -22.00
CA ALA A 199 3.87 -4.78 -22.52
C ALA A 199 4.86 -5.78 -23.17
N LEU A 200 4.78 -7.06 -22.83
CA LEU A 200 5.67 -8.10 -23.37
C LEU A 200 5.01 -8.96 -24.48
N ASP A 201 3.69 -8.94 -24.58
CA ASP A 201 2.94 -9.66 -25.63
C ASP A 201 2.79 -8.79 -26.91
N ASN A 202 3.14 -7.47 -26.86
CA ASN A 202 3.19 -6.55 -28.00
C ASN A 202 4.63 -6.47 -28.56
#